data_1b056d62ade0eb11310f6de9cf5be503
#
_entry.id   1b056d62ade0eb11310f6de9cf5be503
#
_cell.length_a   1.000
_cell.length_b   1.000
_cell.length_c   1.000
_cell.angle_alpha   90.00
_cell.angle_beta   90.00
_cell.angle_gamma   90.00
#
_symmetry.space_group_name_H-M   'P 1'
#
loop_
_entity.id
_entity.type
_entity.pdbx_description
1 polymer ?
#
loop_
_entity_poly.entity_id
_entity_poly.type
_entity_poly.pdbx_seq_one_letter_code
_entity_poly.pdbx_strand_id
1 'polypeptide(L)'
;MKKAIYLLLVSMLFVTACTEQAPRIAKYTDLYAVKGTDSLFLDRYTAVSVEQDDARPCLVFVFGGGFIAGERDAERYLPFFHYMVNQGYDVVSIDYRLGLKQVVASGDLSPENMMLGMARTISMAVEDLYDATAFIVDKADEWGIDSSQIVACGSSAGAITVLHGEYALCNASPLVQHLPVGFRYAGIVSFAGAIFEMGEELRWASQPAPMMLFHGDADANVPYNVIRESGVGFFGSKYIAGQLRAMNSPYYFYSVENASHVI
;
A
#
# COMPACT_ATOMS: atom_id res chain seq x y z
N MET A 1 6.00 18.52 -80.33
CA MET A 1 5.47 18.96 -78.99
C MET A 1 5.07 17.72 -78.27
N LYS A 2 5.90 17.21 -77.37
CA LYS A 2 5.66 16.00 -76.54
C LYS A 2 5.17 16.46 -75.16
N LYS A 3 3.91 16.16 -74.75
CA LYS A 3 3.36 16.40 -73.41
C LYS A 3 3.80 15.25 -72.51
N ALA A 4 4.59 15.53 -71.53
CA ALA A 4 4.93 14.59 -70.47
C ALA A 4 3.80 14.63 -69.41
N ILE A 5 3.20 13.50 -69.16
CA ILE A 5 2.19 13.30 -68.10
C ILE A 5 2.96 12.83 -66.88
N TYR A 6 3.03 13.63 -65.81
CA TYR A 6 3.54 13.24 -64.50
C TYR A 6 2.45 12.54 -63.73
N LEU A 7 2.62 11.23 -63.51
CA LEU A 7 1.78 10.44 -62.61
C LEU A 7 2.24 10.64 -61.18
N LEU A 8 1.48 11.38 -60.38
CA LEU A 8 1.71 11.55 -58.95
C LEU A 8 1.17 10.33 -58.19
N LEU A 9 2.08 9.43 -57.80
CA LEU A 9 1.74 8.33 -56.87
C LEU A 9 1.67 8.89 -55.43
N VAL A 10 0.47 9.14 -54.96
CA VAL A 10 0.23 9.42 -53.52
C VAL A 10 0.19 8.09 -52.79
N SER A 11 1.29 7.74 -52.13
CA SER A 11 1.33 6.63 -51.20
C SER A 11 0.61 7.04 -49.91
N MET A 12 -0.63 6.57 -49.74
CA MET A 12 -1.38 6.68 -48.50
C MET A 12 -0.74 5.73 -47.47
N LEU A 13 0.12 6.27 -46.60
CA LEU A 13 0.57 5.60 -45.37
C LEU A 13 -0.65 5.45 -44.44
N PHE A 14 -1.25 4.28 -44.43
CA PHE A 14 -2.16 3.89 -43.36
C PHE A 14 -1.32 3.72 -42.09
N VAL A 15 -1.27 4.74 -41.26
CA VAL A 15 -0.87 4.60 -39.86
C VAL A 15 -2.05 3.89 -39.18
N THR A 16 -1.98 2.57 -39.08
CA THR A 16 -2.82 1.83 -38.14
C THR A 16 -2.38 2.22 -36.76
N ALA A 17 -3.06 3.22 -36.17
CA ALA A 17 -2.99 3.43 -34.74
C ALA A 17 -3.58 2.17 -34.10
N CYS A 18 -2.71 1.29 -33.59
CA CYS A 18 -3.13 0.31 -32.60
C CYS A 18 -3.68 1.12 -31.42
N THR A 19 -4.98 1.29 -31.32
CA THR A 19 -5.62 1.64 -30.07
C THR A 19 -5.48 0.39 -29.19
N GLU A 20 -4.45 0.36 -28.37
CA GLU A 20 -4.35 -0.62 -27.30
C GLU A 20 -5.61 -0.45 -26.44
N GLN A 21 -6.52 -1.37 -26.57
CA GLN A 21 -7.73 -1.38 -25.77
C GLN A 21 -7.29 -1.78 -24.35
N ALA A 22 -7.63 -0.95 -23.35
CA ALA A 22 -7.31 -1.25 -21.96
C ALA A 22 -7.73 -2.69 -21.63
N PRO A 23 -6.89 -3.47 -20.96
CA PRO A 23 -7.19 -4.87 -20.67
C PRO A 23 -8.46 -4.98 -19.83
N ARG A 24 -9.22 -6.04 -20.07
CA ARG A 24 -10.35 -6.38 -19.21
C ARG A 24 -9.78 -6.77 -17.84
N ILE A 25 -10.31 -6.18 -16.77
CA ILE A 25 -9.88 -6.47 -15.39
C ILE A 25 -10.82 -7.51 -14.79
N ALA A 26 -10.26 -8.55 -14.22
CA ALA A 26 -10.97 -9.54 -13.41
C ALA A 26 -10.74 -9.28 -11.92
N LYS A 27 -11.73 -9.59 -11.09
CA LYS A 27 -11.67 -9.59 -9.63
C LYS A 27 -11.89 -11.02 -9.12
N TYR A 28 -10.99 -11.47 -8.25
CA TYR A 28 -11.10 -12.75 -7.56
C TYR A 28 -11.03 -12.49 -6.05
N THR A 29 -11.79 -13.27 -5.28
CA THR A 29 -11.84 -13.13 -3.81
C THR A 29 -11.40 -14.43 -3.17
N ASP A 30 -10.41 -14.35 -2.26
CA ASP A 30 -9.89 -15.50 -1.53
C ASP A 30 -9.91 -15.23 -0.02
N LEU A 31 -10.13 -16.30 0.77
CA LEU A 31 -9.98 -16.28 2.23
C LEU A 31 -8.51 -16.53 2.56
N TYR A 32 -7.83 -15.54 3.12
CA TYR A 32 -6.41 -15.68 3.43
C TYR A 32 -6.11 -16.03 4.89
N ALA A 33 -7.02 -15.66 5.83
CA ALA A 33 -6.86 -16.00 7.25
C ALA A 33 -8.19 -16.09 7.98
N VAL A 34 -8.20 -16.86 9.08
CA VAL A 34 -9.27 -16.88 10.07
C VAL A 34 -8.67 -16.58 11.45
N LYS A 35 -9.10 -15.50 12.09
CA LYS A 35 -8.61 -15.01 13.38
C LYS A 35 -9.73 -15.01 14.42
N GLY A 36 -9.86 -16.10 15.16
CA GLY A 36 -10.99 -16.28 16.06
C GLY A 36 -12.31 -16.37 15.29
N THR A 37 -13.16 -15.35 15.42
CA THR A 37 -14.44 -15.24 14.68
C THR A 37 -14.32 -14.46 13.38
N ASP A 38 -13.20 -13.81 13.13
CA ASP A 38 -12.99 -12.97 11.95
C ASP A 38 -12.46 -13.79 10.78
N SER A 39 -13.18 -13.75 9.67
CA SER A 39 -12.71 -14.27 8.38
C SER A 39 -12.18 -13.12 7.55
N LEU A 40 -10.89 -13.17 7.18
CA LEU A 40 -10.20 -12.12 6.46
C LEU A 40 -10.02 -12.53 4.99
N PHE A 41 -10.61 -11.75 4.11
CA PHE A 41 -10.55 -11.96 2.67
C PHE A 41 -9.62 -10.96 2.00
N LEU A 42 -9.17 -11.32 0.81
CA LEU A 42 -8.52 -10.41 -0.12
C LEU A 42 -9.25 -10.44 -1.46
N ASP A 43 -9.17 -9.31 -2.17
CA ASP A 43 -9.65 -9.18 -3.54
C ASP A 43 -8.47 -8.91 -4.46
N ARG A 44 -8.20 -9.82 -5.40
CA ARG A 44 -7.18 -9.67 -6.42
C ARG A 44 -7.79 -9.12 -7.71
N TYR A 45 -7.29 -7.98 -8.16
CA TYR A 45 -7.61 -7.35 -9.44
C TYR A 45 -6.45 -7.59 -10.41
N THR A 46 -6.73 -8.17 -11.55
CA THR A 46 -5.71 -8.58 -12.52
C THR A 46 -6.19 -8.35 -13.95
N ALA A 47 -5.26 -8.07 -14.86
CA ALA A 47 -5.56 -8.00 -16.30
C ALA A 47 -5.85 -9.39 -16.85
N VAL A 48 -6.97 -9.52 -17.57
CA VAL A 48 -7.24 -10.72 -18.34
C VAL A 48 -6.52 -10.60 -19.68
N SER A 49 -5.33 -11.20 -19.77
CA SER A 49 -4.57 -11.30 -21.02
C SER A 49 -4.60 -12.72 -21.55
N VAL A 50 -4.50 -12.85 -22.88
CA VAL A 50 -4.47 -14.16 -23.55
C VAL A 50 -3.08 -14.77 -23.52
N GLU A 51 -2.04 -13.95 -23.31
CA GLU A 51 -0.64 -14.35 -23.25
C GLU A 51 0.00 -13.69 -22.02
N GLN A 52 0.47 -14.50 -21.07
CA GLN A 52 1.24 -14.06 -19.89
C GLN A 52 2.52 -14.87 -19.85
N ASP A 53 3.56 -14.31 -20.45
CA ASP A 53 4.89 -14.95 -20.42
C ASP A 53 5.74 -14.52 -19.21
N ASP A 54 5.46 -13.36 -18.59
CA ASP A 54 6.24 -12.82 -17.47
C ASP A 54 5.41 -12.68 -16.19
N ALA A 55 6.04 -12.99 -15.06
CA ALA A 55 5.46 -12.77 -13.73
C ALA A 55 5.35 -11.24 -13.47
N ARG A 56 4.22 -10.82 -12.88
CA ARG A 56 3.88 -9.41 -12.66
C ARG A 56 4.23 -8.94 -11.25
N PRO A 57 4.60 -7.65 -11.10
CA PRO A 57 4.67 -7.05 -9.77
C PRO A 57 3.27 -7.04 -9.12
N CYS A 58 3.26 -7.09 -7.78
CA CYS A 58 2.04 -7.07 -7.00
C CYS A 58 1.99 -5.86 -6.08
N LEU A 59 0.86 -5.15 -6.05
CA LEU A 59 0.58 -4.09 -5.11
C LEU A 59 -0.43 -4.58 -4.07
N VAL A 60 0.02 -4.79 -2.84
CA VAL A 60 -0.84 -5.14 -1.69
C VAL A 60 -1.39 -3.86 -1.09
N PHE A 61 -2.71 -3.66 -1.15
CA PHE A 61 -3.35 -2.45 -0.69
C PHE A 61 -4.09 -2.66 0.62
N VAL A 62 -3.87 -1.73 1.57
CA VAL A 62 -4.53 -1.67 2.88
C VAL A 62 -5.36 -0.38 2.95
N PHE A 63 -6.66 -0.53 3.11
CA PHE A 63 -7.59 0.60 3.12
C PHE A 63 -7.52 1.44 4.40
N GLY A 64 -7.98 2.69 4.30
CA GLY A 64 -8.13 3.60 5.44
C GLY A 64 -9.49 3.47 6.13
N GLY A 65 -9.63 4.12 7.28
CA GLY A 65 -10.88 4.14 8.06
C GLY A 65 -10.67 4.16 9.56
N GLY A 66 -9.50 4.66 10.00
CA GLY A 66 -9.18 4.88 11.42
C GLY A 66 -9.14 3.59 12.26
N PHE A 67 -8.94 2.42 11.64
CA PHE A 67 -9.03 1.12 12.30
C PHE A 67 -10.39 0.82 12.92
N ILE A 68 -11.46 1.52 12.50
CA ILE A 68 -12.82 1.40 13.01
C ILE A 68 -13.77 0.96 11.88
N ALA A 69 -13.52 1.40 10.67
CA ALA A 69 -14.36 1.18 9.50
C ALA A 69 -13.53 1.06 8.23
N GLY A 70 -14.20 0.77 7.12
CA GLY A 70 -13.60 0.65 5.79
C GLY A 70 -13.81 -0.74 5.20
N GLU A 71 -13.54 -0.85 3.91
CA GLU A 71 -13.76 -2.06 3.12
C GLU A 71 -12.68 -2.15 2.05
N ARG A 72 -12.19 -3.39 1.77
CA ARG A 72 -11.15 -3.66 0.78
C ARG A 72 -11.58 -3.33 -0.66
N ASP A 73 -12.89 -3.37 -0.95
CA ASP A 73 -13.46 -3.13 -2.28
C ASP A 73 -14.27 -1.83 -2.38
N ALA A 74 -14.02 -0.87 -1.46
CA ALA A 74 -14.70 0.41 -1.49
C ALA A 74 -14.52 1.11 -2.86
N GLU A 75 -15.61 1.56 -3.46
CA GLU A 75 -15.66 2.14 -4.83
C GLU A 75 -14.63 3.25 -5.05
N ARG A 76 -14.32 4.04 -4.02
CA ARG A 76 -13.33 5.13 -4.09
C ARG A 76 -11.92 4.69 -4.46
N TYR A 77 -11.57 3.41 -4.22
CA TYR A 77 -10.23 2.87 -4.54
C TYR A 77 -10.17 2.22 -5.92
N LEU A 78 -11.31 1.82 -6.51
CA LEU A 78 -11.34 1.11 -7.79
C LEU A 78 -10.63 1.86 -8.94
N PRO A 79 -10.75 3.19 -9.09
CA PRO A 79 -10.00 3.91 -10.13
C PRO A 79 -8.48 3.75 -9.98
N PHE A 80 -7.96 3.77 -8.74
CA PHE A 80 -6.55 3.54 -8.45
C PHE A 80 -6.14 2.08 -8.75
N PHE A 81 -6.96 1.09 -8.34
CA PHE A 81 -6.69 -0.32 -8.63
C PHE A 81 -6.65 -0.59 -10.13
N HIS A 82 -7.65 -0.08 -10.87
CA HIS A 82 -7.70 -0.23 -12.32
C HIS A 82 -6.51 0.47 -13.01
N TYR A 83 -6.11 1.63 -12.52
CA TYR A 83 -4.93 2.31 -13.04
C TYR A 83 -3.67 1.45 -12.87
N MET A 84 -3.45 0.88 -11.67
CA MET A 84 -2.27 0.04 -11.39
C MET A 84 -2.29 -1.26 -12.22
N VAL A 85 -3.46 -1.88 -12.39
CA VAL A 85 -3.60 -3.05 -13.26
C VAL A 85 -3.24 -2.70 -14.70
N ASN A 86 -3.65 -1.53 -15.20
CA ASN A 86 -3.29 -1.06 -16.53
C ASN A 86 -1.80 -0.71 -16.67
N GLN A 87 -1.08 -0.52 -15.54
CA GLN A 87 0.38 -0.38 -15.51
C GLN A 87 1.11 -1.74 -15.39
N GLY A 88 0.40 -2.85 -15.44
CA GLY A 88 0.97 -4.20 -15.40
C GLY A 88 1.12 -4.80 -14.01
N TYR A 89 0.54 -4.21 -12.97
CA TYR A 89 0.50 -4.78 -11.63
C TYR A 89 -0.69 -5.71 -11.45
N ASP A 90 -0.54 -6.74 -10.63
CA ASP A 90 -1.68 -7.30 -9.90
C ASP A 90 -1.91 -6.43 -8.66
N VAL A 91 -3.16 -6.10 -8.37
CA VAL A 91 -3.53 -5.36 -7.14
C VAL A 91 -4.29 -6.29 -6.22
N VAL A 92 -3.80 -6.43 -4.98
CA VAL A 92 -4.44 -7.26 -3.95
C VAL A 92 -4.85 -6.36 -2.81
N SER A 93 -6.15 -6.08 -2.69
CA SER A 93 -6.72 -5.33 -1.58
C SER A 93 -7.17 -6.27 -0.48
N ILE A 94 -6.77 -6.03 0.77
CA ILE A 94 -6.95 -6.97 1.88
C ILE A 94 -7.93 -6.44 2.93
N ASP A 95 -8.70 -7.35 3.56
CA ASP A 95 -9.29 -7.10 4.86
C ASP A 95 -8.20 -7.08 5.94
N TYR A 96 -8.45 -6.41 7.03
CA TYR A 96 -7.65 -6.50 8.24
C TYR A 96 -8.55 -6.21 9.46
N ARG A 97 -8.18 -6.70 10.64
CA ARG A 97 -8.97 -6.54 11.85
C ARG A 97 -9.03 -5.06 12.29
N LEU A 98 -10.25 -4.56 12.48
CA LEU A 98 -10.52 -3.18 12.84
C LEU A 98 -10.53 -3.04 14.38
N GLY A 99 -9.38 -3.16 15.03
CA GLY A 99 -9.23 -3.33 16.47
C GLY A 99 -9.72 -2.15 17.30
N LEU A 100 -9.66 -0.91 16.80
CA LEU A 100 -10.19 0.26 17.51
C LEU A 100 -11.72 0.27 17.59
N LYS A 101 -12.42 -0.47 16.74
CA LYS A 101 -13.87 -0.59 16.80
C LYS A 101 -14.34 -1.09 18.19
N GLN A 102 -13.62 -2.05 18.77
CA GLN A 102 -13.93 -2.58 20.08
C GLN A 102 -13.59 -1.58 21.20
N VAL A 103 -12.48 -0.85 21.08
CA VAL A 103 -12.09 0.18 22.04
C VAL A 103 -13.13 1.30 22.09
N VAL A 104 -13.57 1.77 20.93
CA VAL A 104 -14.64 2.80 20.86
C VAL A 104 -15.96 2.27 21.39
N ALA A 105 -16.31 1.03 21.10
CA ALA A 105 -17.54 0.40 21.59
C ALA A 105 -17.55 0.18 23.12
N SER A 106 -16.37 0.09 23.76
CA SER A 106 -16.28 -0.02 25.22
C SER A 106 -16.73 1.24 25.96
N GLY A 107 -16.70 2.40 25.29
CA GLY A 107 -17.01 3.71 25.86
C GLY A 107 -15.90 4.31 26.74
N ASP A 108 -14.82 3.59 27.01
CA ASP A 108 -13.64 4.13 27.69
C ASP A 108 -12.66 4.73 26.68
N LEU A 109 -12.82 6.03 26.45
CA LEU A 109 -11.98 6.82 25.55
C LEU A 109 -10.89 7.59 26.30
N SER A 110 -10.49 7.13 27.49
CA SER A 110 -9.35 7.70 28.20
C SER A 110 -8.09 7.68 27.32
N PRO A 111 -7.19 8.69 27.44
CA PRO A 111 -5.95 8.73 26.64
C PRO A 111 -5.13 7.46 26.77
N GLU A 112 -5.04 6.87 27.96
CA GLU A 112 -4.32 5.64 28.21
C GLU A 112 -4.92 4.45 27.46
N ASN A 113 -6.25 4.26 27.53
CA ASN A 113 -6.94 3.16 26.86
C ASN A 113 -6.87 3.33 25.32
N MET A 114 -7.01 4.56 24.82
CA MET A 114 -6.87 4.86 23.40
C MET A 114 -5.44 4.58 22.89
N MET A 115 -4.42 4.94 23.65
CA MET A 115 -3.03 4.69 23.31
C MET A 115 -2.72 3.19 23.26
N LEU A 116 -3.11 2.44 24.28
CA LEU A 116 -2.94 0.98 24.33
C LEU A 116 -3.75 0.28 23.24
N GLY A 117 -4.97 0.75 23.00
CA GLY A 117 -5.85 0.28 21.94
C GLY A 117 -5.22 0.49 20.56
N MET A 118 -4.65 1.67 20.30
CA MET A 118 -3.95 1.98 19.06
C MET A 118 -2.75 1.05 18.84
N ALA A 119 -1.87 0.91 19.83
CA ALA A 119 -0.71 0.05 19.74
C ALA A 119 -1.08 -1.41 19.43
N ARG A 120 -2.09 -1.96 20.13
CA ARG A 120 -2.60 -3.32 19.89
C ARG A 120 -3.20 -3.46 18.48
N THR A 121 -3.98 -2.47 18.07
CA THR A 121 -4.65 -2.47 16.76
C THR A 121 -3.65 -2.42 15.63
N ILE A 122 -2.62 -1.58 15.74
CA ILE A 122 -1.54 -1.52 14.73
C ILE A 122 -0.83 -2.88 14.65
N SER A 123 -0.49 -3.49 15.79
CA SER A 123 0.13 -4.82 15.80
C SER A 123 -0.74 -5.88 15.13
N MET A 124 -2.06 -5.86 15.39
CA MET A 124 -3.01 -6.76 14.72
C MET A 124 -3.08 -6.53 13.21
N ALA A 125 -3.14 -5.27 12.77
CA ALA A 125 -3.20 -4.93 11.36
C ALA A 125 -1.90 -5.29 10.61
N VAL A 126 -0.74 -5.16 11.26
CA VAL A 126 0.55 -5.62 10.71
C VAL A 126 0.60 -7.15 10.62
N GLU A 127 0.12 -7.87 11.62
CA GLU A 127 0.00 -9.33 11.57
C GLU A 127 -0.87 -9.75 10.38
N ASP A 128 -2.04 -9.12 10.19
CA ASP A 128 -2.95 -9.42 9.10
C ASP A 128 -2.35 -9.08 7.73
N LEU A 129 -1.62 -7.96 7.61
CA LEU A 129 -0.85 -7.61 6.40
C LEU A 129 0.20 -8.69 6.09
N TYR A 130 0.91 -9.20 7.09
CA TYR A 130 1.94 -10.20 6.90
C TYR A 130 1.34 -11.57 6.51
N ASP A 131 0.23 -11.97 7.13
CA ASP A 131 -0.48 -13.19 6.75
C ASP A 131 -1.00 -13.13 5.31
N ALA A 132 -1.58 -11.98 4.91
CA ALA A 132 -1.98 -11.76 3.52
C ALA A 132 -0.80 -11.79 2.56
N THR A 133 0.32 -11.17 2.94
CA THR A 133 1.55 -11.20 2.13
C THR A 133 2.10 -12.62 1.99
N ALA A 134 2.13 -13.40 3.07
CA ALA A 134 2.55 -14.80 3.03
C ALA A 134 1.64 -15.64 2.13
N PHE A 135 0.33 -15.42 2.20
CA PHE A 135 -0.65 -16.07 1.32
C PHE A 135 -0.41 -15.70 -0.16
N ILE A 136 -0.13 -14.43 -0.47
CA ILE A 136 0.17 -13.99 -1.84
C ILE A 136 1.46 -14.66 -2.33
N VAL A 137 2.50 -14.76 -1.50
CA VAL A 137 3.77 -15.43 -1.86
C VAL A 137 3.54 -16.92 -2.10
N ASP A 138 2.71 -17.59 -1.30
CA ASP A 138 2.34 -18.99 -1.51
C ASP A 138 1.60 -19.22 -2.85
N LYS A 139 0.79 -18.24 -3.26
CA LYS A 139 0.02 -18.27 -4.50
C LYS A 139 0.74 -17.64 -5.71
N ALA A 140 1.94 -17.11 -5.52
CA ALA A 140 2.62 -16.30 -6.52
C ALA A 140 2.79 -17.02 -7.87
N ASP A 141 3.24 -18.27 -7.86
CA ASP A 141 3.40 -19.07 -9.08
C ASP A 141 2.06 -19.33 -9.78
N GLU A 142 1.01 -19.68 -9.02
CA GLU A 142 -0.33 -19.92 -9.55
C GLU A 142 -0.94 -18.65 -10.18
N TRP A 143 -0.66 -17.50 -9.59
CA TRP A 143 -1.20 -16.22 -10.03
C TRP A 143 -0.35 -15.47 -11.05
N GLY A 144 0.86 -15.95 -11.33
CA GLY A 144 1.82 -15.28 -12.19
C GLY A 144 2.33 -13.97 -11.57
N ILE A 145 2.57 -13.97 -10.26
CA ILE A 145 3.11 -12.84 -9.49
C ILE A 145 4.61 -13.06 -9.24
N ASP A 146 5.42 -12.02 -9.45
CA ASP A 146 6.81 -12.00 -8.99
C ASP A 146 6.85 -11.66 -7.49
N SER A 147 7.08 -12.67 -6.66
CA SER A 147 7.15 -12.52 -5.20
C SER A 147 8.29 -11.60 -4.73
N SER A 148 9.29 -11.34 -5.57
CA SER A 148 10.35 -10.36 -5.28
C SER A 148 9.93 -8.90 -5.56
N GLN A 149 8.79 -8.69 -6.23
CA GLN A 149 8.27 -7.39 -6.62
C GLN A 149 6.92 -7.08 -5.93
N ILE A 150 6.80 -7.41 -4.66
CA ILE A 150 5.61 -7.07 -3.85
C ILE A 150 5.81 -5.69 -3.20
N VAL A 151 4.93 -4.76 -3.52
CA VAL A 151 4.87 -3.40 -2.94
C VAL A 151 3.69 -3.33 -1.97
N ALA A 152 3.93 -2.88 -0.73
CA ALA A 152 2.84 -2.61 0.20
C ALA A 152 2.39 -1.14 0.07
N CYS A 153 1.09 -0.93 -0.07
CA CYS A 153 0.47 0.37 -0.28
C CYS A 153 -0.69 0.56 0.70
N GLY A 154 -0.84 1.75 1.25
CA GLY A 154 -1.96 2.00 2.15
C GLY A 154 -2.36 3.47 2.23
N SER A 155 -3.60 3.70 2.69
CA SER A 155 -4.16 5.02 2.92
C SER A 155 -4.55 5.19 4.38
N SER A 156 -4.19 6.32 5.05
CA SER A 156 -4.58 6.62 6.44
C SER A 156 -4.20 5.48 7.40
N ALA A 157 -5.15 4.84 8.07
CA ALA A 157 -4.91 3.66 8.92
C ALA A 157 -4.16 2.54 8.17
N GLY A 158 -4.47 2.32 6.88
CA GLY A 158 -3.73 1.38 6.03
C GLY A 158 -2.29 1.84 5.76
N ALA A 159 -2.06 3.14 5.59
CA ALA A 159 -0.73 3.70 5.45
C ALA A 159 0.09 3.56 6.74
N ILE A 160 -0.55 3.76 7.90
CA ILE A 160 0.04 3.47 9.22
C ILE A 160 0.45 1.99 9.26
N THR A 161 -0.44 1.07 8.82
CA THR A 161 -0.18 -0.37 8.83
C THR A 161 1.04 -0.75 7.98
N VAL A 162 1.12 -0.27 6.72
CA VAL A 162 2.25 -0.63 5.83
C VAL A 162 3.57 -0.02 6.28
N LEU A 163 3.55 1.20 6.84
CA LEU A 163 4.74 1.82 7.42
C LEU A 163 5.22 1.06 8.66
N HIS A 164 4.30 0.64 9.54
CA HIS A 164 4.63 -0.21 10.69
C HIS A 164 5.10 -1.60 10.27
N GLY A 165 4.53 -2.18 9.20
CA GLY A 165 5.01 -3.43 8.63
C GLY A 165 6.48 -3.32 8.22
N GLU A 166 6.86 -2.31 7.47
CA GLU A 166 8.26 -2.12 7.09
C GLU A 166 9.15 -1.80 8.30
N TYR A 167 8.67 -0.98 9.24
CA TYR A 167 9.40 -0.67 10.47
C TYR A 167 9.65 -1.91 11.33
N ALA A 168 8.65 -2.80 11.45
CA ALA A 168 8.76 -4.07 12.15
C ALA A 168 9.76 -5.03 11.46
N LEU A 169 9.78 -5.09 10.12
CA LEU A 169 10.77 -5.85 9.35
C LEU A 169 12.19 -5.34 9.61
N CYS A 170 12.40 -4.02 9.55
CA CYS A 170 13.71 -3.42 9.78
C CYS A 170 14.24 -3.64 11.19
N ASN A 171 13.36 -3.75 12.17
CA ASN A 171 13.71 -3.91 13.58
C ASN A 171 13.57 -5.37 14.10
N ALA A 172 13.42 -6.34 13.19
CA ALA A 172 13.31 -7.76 13.52
C ALA A 172 12.24 -8.05 14.60
N SER A 173 11.08 -7.40 14.50
CA SER A 173 9.95 -7.63 15.39
C SER A 173 9.54 -9.11 15.38
N PRO A 174 9.01 -9.67 16.50
CA PRO A 174 8.46 -11.02 16.50
C PRO A 174 7.35 -11.26 15.47
N LEU A 175 6.66 -10.22 15.01
CA LEU A 175 5.64 -10.33 13.96
C LEU A 175 6.21 -10.82 12.61
N VAL A 176 7.51 -10.63 12.37
CA VAL A 176 8.17 -11.06 11.12
C VAL A 176 8.08 -12.58 10.91
N GLN A 177 7.84 -13.38 11.96
CA GLN A 177 7.61 -14.82 11.83
C GLN A 177 6.39 -15.20 10.97
N HIS A 178 5.46 -14.26 10.73
CA HIS A 178 4.31 -14.44 9.85
C HIS A 178 4.67 -14.36 8.36
N LEU A 179 5.85 -13.85 8.03
CA LEU A 179 6.35 -13.74 6.66
C LEU A 179 7.27 -14.91 6.28
N PRO A 180 7.38 -15.22 4.99
CA PRO A 180 8.40 -16.16 4.52
C PRO A 180 9.81 -15.71 4.94
N VAL A 181 10.67 -16.67 5.26
CA VAL A 181 12.04 -16.39 5.70
C VAL A 181 12.80 -15.56 4.64
N GLY A 182 13.34 -14.43 5.07
CA GLY A 182 14.09 -13.53 4.19
C GLY A 182 13.24 -12.65 3.30
N PHE A 183 11.92 -12.65 3.45
CA PHE A 183 11.04 -11.77 2.69
C PHE A 183 11.37 -10.28 2.91
N ARG A 184 11.27 -9.49 1.84
CA ARG A 184 11.36 -8.02 1.85
C ARG A 184 10.35 -7.45 0.85
N TYR A 185 9.71 -6.36 1.21
CA TYR A 185 8.92 -5.59 0.25
C TYR A 185 9.83 -4.92 -0.78
N ALA A 186 9.41 -4.88 -2.04
CA ALA A 186 10.10 -4.14 -3.10
C ALA A 186 9.96 -2.62 -2.91
N GLY A 187 8.93 -2.18 -2.21
CA GLY A 187 8.69 -0.78 -1.87
C GLY A 187 7.47 -0.60 -0.97
N ILE A 188 7.38 0.60 -0.38
CA ILE A 188 6.25 1.03 0.44
C ILE A 188 5.64 2.28 -0.17
N VAL A 189 4.31 2.32 -0.31
CA VAL A 189 3.56 3.51 -0.73
C VAL A 189 2.60 3.92 0.37
N SER A 190 2.73 5.13 0.88
CA SER A 190 1.96 5.63 2.01
C SER A 190 1.22 6.91 1.65
N PHE A 191 -0.11 6.89 1.73
CA PHE A 191 -0.97 8.05 1.61
C PHE A 191 -1.46 8.50 2.98
N ALA A 192 -0.96 9.62 3.48
CA ALA A 192 -1.29 10.20 4.79
C ALA A 192 -1.06 9.23 5.97
N GLY A 193 0.14 8.64 6.05
CA GLY A 193 0.54 7.70 7.10
C GLY A 193 1.50 8.28 8.12
N ALA A 194 1.67 7.56 9.23
CA ALA A 194 2.62 7.85 10.29
C ALA A 194 3.10 6.55 10.96
N ILE A 195 4.21 6.61 11.69
CA ILE A 195 4.64 5.54 12.60
C ILE A 195 4.38 6.01 14.03
N PHE A 196 3.66 5.17 14.78
CA PHE A 196 3.45 5.32 16.22
C PHE A 196 4.51 4.52 16.96
N GLU A 197 5.30 5.15 17.80
CA GLU A 197 6.40 4.50 18.52
C GLU A 197 6.53 5.02 19.96
N MET A 198 6.92 4.13 20.87
CA MET A 198 7.28 4.49 22.23
C MET A 198 8.67 5.10 22.23
N GLY A 199 8.77 6.38 22.59
CA GLY A 199 10.03 7.11 22.63
C GLY A 199 10.03 8.39 21.79
N GLU A 200 11.18 9.03 21.71
CA GLU A 200 11.30 10.35 21.12
C GLU A 200 11.79 10.34 19.66
N GLU A 201 12.26 9.20 19.17
CA GLU A 201 12.83 9.04 17.84
C GLU A 201 12.53 7.65 17.25
N LEU A 202 12.37 7.59 15.92
CA LEU A 202 12.38 6.32 15.21
C LEU A 202 13.80 5.78 15.11
N ARG A 203 13.97 4.48 15.35
CA ARG A 203 15.25 3.79 15.25
C ARG A 203 15.13 2.64 14.27
N TRP A 204 15.82 2.73 13.17
CA TRP A 204 15.87 1.72 12.13
C TRP A 204 17.09 0.83 12.31
N ALA A 205 16.91 -0.43 12.67
CA ALA A 205 18.03 -1.37 12.86
C ALA A 205 18.65 -1.83 11.53
N SER A 206 17.89 -1.76 10.43
CA SER A 206 18.37 -2.02 9.07
C SER A 206 17.76 -1.02 8.08
N GLN A 207 18.31 -0.97 6.88
CA GLN A 207 17.82 -0.09 5.82
C GLN A 207 16.45 -0.54 5.34
N PRO A 208 15.43 0.37 5.32
CA PRO A 208 14.11 0.05 4.83
C PRO A 208 14.04 -0.05 3.31
N ALA A 209 12.98 -0.69 2.82
CA ALA A 209 12.62 -0.68 1.42
C ALA A 209 12.44 0.76 0.89
N PRO A 210 12.59 1.00 -0.43
CA PRO A 210 12.26 2.29 -1.04
C PRO A 210 10.84 2.75 -0.67
N MET A 211 10.66 4.03 -0.36
CA MET A 211 9.36 4.55 0.06
C MET A 211 8.85 5.69 -0.81
N MET A 212 7.56 5.65 -1.15
CA MET A 212 6.82 6.78 -1.69
C MET A 212 5.83 7.29 -0.64
N LEU A 213 6.00 8.53 -0.21
CA LEU A 213 5.23 9.15 0.86
C LEU A 213 4.46 10.34 0.30
N PHE A 214 3.12 10.30 0.40
CA PHE A 214 2.22 11.39 0.00
C PHE A 214 1.48 11.88 1.24
N HIS A 215 1.46 13.20 1.49
CA HIS A 215 0.81 13.73 2.69
C HIS A 215 0.40 15.20 2.50
N GLY A 216 -0.82 15.53 2.90
CA GLY A 216 -1.28 16.92 2.98
C GLY A 216 -0.60 17.64 4.15
N ASP A 217 -0.05 18.83 3.92
CA ASP A 217 0.68 19.55 4.97
C ASP A 217 -0.23 20.21 6.02
N ALA A 218 -1.53 20.26 5.75
CA ALA A 218 -2.59 20.71 6.68
C ALA A 218 -3.44 19.53 7.23
N ASP A 219 -2.90 18.30 7.21
CA ASP A 219 -3.57 17.12 7.78
C ASP A 219 -3.71 17.25 9.30
N ALA A 220 -4.98 17.29 9.76
CA ALA A 220 -5.32 17.35 11.18
C ALA A 220 -5.65 15.99 11.81
N ASN A 221 -5.72 14.91 11.01
CA ASN A 221 -6.08 13.57 11.46
C ASN A 221 -4.85 12.70 11.74
N VAL A 222 -3.90 12.70 10.80
CA VAL A 222 -2.62 11.99 10.93
C VAL A 222 -1.50 13.01 10.89
N PRO A 223 -0.58 13.02 11.85
CA PRO A 223 0.47 14.03 11.90
C PRO A 223 1.31 14.06 10.61
N TYR A 224 1.37 15.21 9.97
CA TYR A 224 2.24 15.43 8.81
C TYR A 224 3.73 15.35 9.15
N ASN A 225 4.12 15.93 10.29
CA ASN A 225 5.50 15.90 10.76
C ASN A 225 5.62 14.97 11.98
N VAL A 226 5.81 15.52 13.18
CA VAL A 226 5.90 14.73 14.41
C VAL A 226 5.11 15.39 15.53
N ILE A 227 4.37 14.58 16.27
CA ILE A 227 3.76 14.94 17.55
C ILE A 227 4.35 14.02 18.61
N ARG A 228 4.75 14.58 19.76
CA ARG A 228 5.23 13.82 20.91
C ARG A 228 4.38 14.19 22.11
N GLU A 229 3.88 13.17 22.78
CA GLU A 229 3.05 13.34 23.97
C GLU A 229 3.25 12.17 24.92
N SER A 230 3.54 12.47 26.19
CA SER A 230 3.63 11.47 27.26
C SER A 230 4.59 10.30 26.97
N GLY A 231 5.72 10.55 26.31
CA GLY A 231 6.71 9.53 25.98
C GLY A 231 6.36 8.67 24.74
N VAL A 232 5.36 9.08 23.97
CA VAL A 232 4.97 8.45 22.72
C VAL A 232 5.12 9.44 21.57
N GLY A 233 5.61 8.98 20.43
CA GLY A 233 5.73 9.76 19.21
C GLY A 233 4.81 9.26 18.10
N PHE A 234 4.20 10.20 17.39
CA PHE A 234 3.56 9.97 16.09
C PHE A 234 4.42 10.64 15.04
N PHE A 235 5.08 9.84 14.24
CA PHE A 235 6.08 10.28 13.26
C PHE A 235 5.48 10.24 11.86
N GLY A 236 5.08 11.40 11.34
CA GLY A 236 4.44 11.54 10.05
C GLY A 236 5.41 11.50 8.87
N SER A 237 4.85 11.56 7.67
CA SER A 237 5.61 11.36 6.42
C SER A 237 6.78 12.32 6.25
N LYS A 238 6.66 13.59 6.67
CA LYS A 238 7.78 14.55 6.63
C LYS A 238 8.95 14.14 7.53
N TYR A 239 8.67 13.67 8.75
CA TYR A 239 9.69 13.18 9.66
C TYR A 239 10.37 11.94 9.11
N ILE A 240 9.57 10.96 8.62
CA ILE A 240 10.07 9.72 8.02
C ILE A 240 10.97 10.03 6.81
N ALA A 241 10.55 10.92 5.91
CA ALA A 241 11.37 11.35 4.78
C ALA A 241 12.72 11.95 5.20
N GLY A 242 12.74 12.72 6.31
CA GLY A 242 13.95 13.24 6.91
C GLY A 242 14.90 12.13 7.41
N GLN A 243 14.36 11.09 8.04
CA GLN A 243 15.11 9.92 8.48
C GLN A 243 15.69 9.12 7.29
N LEU A 244 14.85 8.85 6.26
CA LEU A 244 15.28 8.14 5.04
C LEU A 244 16.43 8.88 4.34
N ARG A 245 16.32 10.22 4.25
CA ARG A 245 17.40 11.07 3.71
C ARG A 245 18.68 10.93 4.51
N ALA A 246 18.62 10.97 5.84
CA ALA A 246 19.79 10.85 6.72
C ALA A 246 20.47 9.48 6.59
N MET A 247 19.70 8.42 6.28
CA MET A 247 20.18 7.05 6.09
C MET A 247 20.61 6.75 4.64
N ASN A 248 20.49 7.70 3.70
CA ASN A 248 20.66 7.48 2.26
C ASN A 248 19.76 6.36 1.70
N SER A 249 18.58 6.15 2.30
CA SER A 249 17.58 5.21 1.79
C SER A 249 16.81 5.85 0.65
N PRO A 250 16.47 5.11 -0.42
CA PRO A 250 15.68 5.65 -1.53
C PRO A 250 14.27 6.05 -1.07
N TYR A 251 13.87 7.27 -1.39
CA TYR A 251 12.52 7.73 -1.10
C TYR A 251 12.05 8.80 -2.10
N TYR A 252 10.72 8.91 -2.21
CA TYR A 252 10.04 10.04 -2.83
C TYR A 252 9.04 10.60 -1.80
N PHE A 253 9.08 11.89 -1.53
CA PHE A 253 8.15 12.55 -0.64
C PHE A 253 7.43 13.67 -1.37
N TYR A 254 6.10 13.56 -1.48
CA TYR A 254 5.24 14.56 -2.07
C TYR A 254 4.37 15.19 -0.99
N SER A 255 4.69 16.43 -0.65
CA SER A 255 3.90 17.28 0.23
C SER A 255 2.82 17.99 -0.60
N VAL A 256 1.56 17.71 -0.30
CA VAL A 256 0.44 18.39 -0.96
C VAL A 256 0.13 19.65 -0.18
N GLU A 257 0.45 20.81 -0.78
CA GLU A 257 0.32 22.12 -0.14
C GLU A 257 -1.14 22.45 0.17
N ASN A 258 -1.40 22.93 1.40
CA ASN A 258 -2.73 23.27 1.92
C ASN A 258 -3.77 22.14 1.85
N ALA A 259 -3.36 20.90 1.61
CA ALA A 259 -4.26 19.76 1.60
C ALA A 259 -4.46 19.21 3.01
N SER A 260 -5.69 18.79 3.29
CA SER A 260 -6.06 18.08 4.52
C SER A 260 -5.70 16.60 4.43
N HIS A 261 -6.39 15.74 5.21
CA HIS A 261 -6.18 14.30 5.25
C HIS A 261 -6.52 13.56 3.94
N VAL A 262 -7.44 14.10 3.15
CA VAL A 262 -7.81 13.51 1.85
C VAL A 262 -6.98 14.17 0.76
N ILE A 263 -6.12 13.37 0.13
CA ILE A 263 -5.18 13.79 -0.92
C ILE A 263 -5.33 12.92 -2.17
#